data_f41072cb93c6a15fee35c40d25d46d61
#
_entry.id   f41072cb93c6a15fee35c40d25d46d61
#
_cell.length_a   1.000
_cell.length_b   1.000
_cell.length_c   1.000
_cell.angle_alpha   90.00
_cell.angle_beta   90.00
_cell.angle_gamma   90.00
#
_symmetry.space_group_name_H-M   'P 1'
#
loop_
_entity.id
_entity.type
_entity.pdbx_description
1 polymer ?
#
loop_
_entity_poly.entity_id
_entity_poly.type
_entity_poly.pdbx_seq_one_letter_code
_entity_poly.pdbx_strand_id
1 'polypeptide(L)'
;MIDLSDLTEALQDETFVTELANTNIYDINSIYPNPHQPRFDENVDELKVSIQNAFEELKEQEPNSKPEDGLLEPIIISPKDDGVTFVCVGGHRRLKACKELGHGTIKANCIKLNESQLLSFSIVENLQRVNLTSLETAIAVNRALDTKVFKSETHLAKALGKTPAFISKCKSVLKLPKEILEDLHDDKSKIGLEILVDLQRVKDDEKKLELYEKYKQGEIKQVDIRDTIKKDKNKVEKYKQSYNFEATGALLDEIQGLKLAFELKENRWYKITIEEA
;
A
#
# COMPACT_ATOMS: atom_id res chain seq x y z
N MET A 1 8.38 -7.97 -9.31
CA MET A 1 9.26 -8.97 -8.63
C MET A 1 9.41 -8.50 -7.20
N ILE A 2 9.12 -9.34 -6.22
CA ILE A 2 9.34 -9.01 -4.81
C ILE A 2 10.86 -8.94 -4.64
N ASP A 3 11.38 -7.79 -4.19
CA ASP A 3 12.75 -7.76 -3.72
C ASP A 3 12.76 -8.44 -2.35
N LEU A 4 13.28 -9.66 -2.35
CA LEU A 4 13.34 -10.51 -1.17
C LEU A 4 14.31 -9.92 -0.11
N SER A 5 15.26 -9.08 -0.54
CA SER A 5 16.18 -8.39 0.37
C SER A 5 15.44 -7.36 1.23
N ASP A 6 14.54 -6.57 0.63
CA ASP A 6 13.70 -5.60 1.35
C ASP A 6 12.80 -6.29 2.37
N LEU A 7 12.28 -7.48 2.01
CA LEU A 7 11.41 -8.26 2.89
C LEU A 7 12.19 -8.90 4.04
N THR A 8 13.38 -9.41 3.76
CA THR A 8 14.30 -10.00 4.77
C THR A 8 14.68 -8.96 5.83
N GLU A 9 15.05 -7.78 5.39
CA GLU A 9 15.39 -6.68 6.28
C GLU A 9 14.17 -6.20 7.09
N ALA A 10 12.97 -6.19 6.48
CA ALA A 10 11.72 -5.85 7.16
C ALA A 10 11.29 -6.90 8.19
N LEU A 11 11.61 -8.17 7.97
CA LEU A 11 11.32 -9.26 8.91
C LEU A 11 12.41 -9.44 9.98
N GLN A 12 13.54 -8.73 9.88
CA GLN A 12 14.70 -8.81 10.77
C GLN A 12 15.28 -10.24 10.90
N ASP A 13 15.26 -11.01 9.80
CA ASP A 13 15.69 -12.41 9.78
C ASP A 13 16.75 -12.62 8.69
N GLU A 14 18.03 -12.63 9.08
CA GLU A 14 19.18 -12.78 8.18
C GLU A 14 19.29 -14.20 7.61
N THR A 15 18.66 -15.20 8.22
CA THR A 15 18.70 -16.62 7.76
C THR A 15 17.94 -16.79 6.47
N PHE A 16 17.04 -15.89 6.16
CA PHE A 16 16.12 -15.88 5.03
C PHE A 16 16.83 -15.89 3.66
N VAL A 17 17.91 -15.12 3.52
CA VAL A 17 18.63 -14.97 2.24
C VAL A 17 19.41 -16.25 1.91
N THR A 18 19.93 -16.94 2.91
CA THR A 18 20.75 -18.13 2.72
C THR A 18 19.90 -19.34 2.28
N GLU A 19 18.66 -19.44 2.77
CA GLU A 19 17.73 -20.53 2.39
C GLU A 19 17.16 -20.36 0.97
N LEU A 20 17.05 -19.11 0.47
CA LEU A 20 16.56 -18.82 -0.89
C LEU A 20 17.55 -19.24 -1.99
N ALA A 21 18.81 -19.45 -1.66
CA ALA A 21 19.86 -19.85 -2.64
C ALA A 21 19.75 -21.31 -3.09
N ASN A 22 18.99 -22.16 -2.40
CA ASN A 22 18.91 -23.59 -2.64
C ASN A 22 17.60 -23.98 -3.35
N THR A 23 17.63 -24.03 -4.67
CA THR A 23 16.52 -24.58 -5.46
C THR A 23 16.55 -26.11 -5.44
N ASN A 24 15.44 -26.72 -5.03
CA ASN A 24 15.23 -28.17 -5.06
C ASN A 24 13.96 -28.52 -5.84
N ILE A 25 13.79 -29.80 -6.13
CA ILE A 25 12.63 -30.35 -6.83
C ILE A 25 11.68 -30.97 -5.80
N TYR A 26 10.42 -30.58 -5.88
CA TYR A 26 9.36 -31.04 -4.96
C TYR A 26 8.21 -31.69 -5.72
N ASP A 27 7.51 -32.64 -5.09
CA ASP A 27 6.25 -33.16 -5.61
C ASP A 27 5.21 -32.03 -5.63
N ILE A 28 4.69 -31.72 -6.81
CA ILE A 28 3.77 -30.63 -7.01
C ILE A 28 2.45 -30.81 -6.24
N ASN A 29 2.06 -32.08 -5.96
CA ASN A 29 0.84 -32.40 -5.23
C ASN A 29 0.99 -32.18 -3.72
N SER A 30 2.22 -32.13 -3.20
CA SER A 30 2.49 -31.79 -1.81
C SER A 30 2.37 -30.28 -1.52
N ILE A 31 2.23 -29.43 -2.57
CA ILE A 31 2.22 -27.98 -2.45
C ILE A 31 0.80 -27.45 -2.55
N TYR A 32 0.35 -26.82 -1.46
CA TYR A 32 -0.96 -26.19 -1.33
C TYR A 32 -0.89 -24.68 -1.50
N PRO A 33 -1.98 -24.06 -1.96
CA PRO A 33 -2.06 -22.59 -2.01
C PRO A 33 -1.99 -21.97 -0.62
N ASN A 34 -1.50 -20.72 -0.55
CA ASN A 34 -1.54 -19.95 0.70
C ASN A 34 -2.99 -19.57 1.03
N PRO A 35 -3.52 -19.95 2.22
CA PRO A 35 -4.90 -19.64 2.62
C PRO A 35 -5.17 -18.13 2.73
N HIS A 36 -4.13 -17.32 2.88
CA HIS A 36 -4.22 -15.85 2.94
C HIS A 36 -4.21 -15.17 1.56
N GLN A 37 -4.13 -15.95 0.45
CA GLN A 37 -4.10 -15.46 -0.92
C GLN A 37 -5.50 -15.55 -1.56
N PRO A 38 -6.23 -14.45 -1.75
CA PRO A 38 -7.66 -14.49 -2.08
C PRO A 38 -7.99 -14.77 -3.56
N ARG A 39 -7.01 -14.88 -4.48
CA ARG A 39 -7.30 -15.07 -5.92
C ARG A 39 -6.52 -16.22 -6.53
N PHE A 40 -7.27 -17.25 -6.95
CA PHE A 40 -6.79 -18.40 -7.74
C PHE A 40 -7.21 -18.36 -9.23
N ASP A 41 -8.05 -17.43 -9.66
CA ASP A 41 -8.70 -17.43 -10.99
C ASP A 41 -7.97 -16.58 -12.03
N GLU A 42 -6.64 -16.51 -11.97
CA GLU A 42 -5.90 -15.85 -13.06
C GLU A 42 -5.71 -16.81 -14.23
N ASN A 43 -5.98 -16.32 -15.45
CA ASN A 43 -5.62 -17.02 -16.68
C ASN A 43 -4.11 -17.23 -16.73
N VAL A 44 -3.67 -18.47 -16.94
CA VAL A 44 -2.27 -18.87 -16.99
C VAL A 44 -1.86 -19.43 -18.37
N ASP A 45 -2.69 -19.28 -19.42
CA ASP A 45 -2.47 -19.89 -20.73
C ASP A 45 -1.17 -19.40 -21.39
N GLU A 46 -0.92 -18.09 -21.38
CA GLU A 46 0.35 -17.54 -21.88
C GLU A 46 1.56 -18.07 -21.12
N LEU A 47 1.43 -18.22 -19.79
CA LEU A 47 2.50 -18.73 -18.95
C LEU A 47 2.77 -20.22 -19.21
N LYS A 48 1.72 -21.02 -19.47
CA LYS A 48 1.85 -22.43 -19.88
C LYS A 48 2.64 -22.55 -21.18
N VAL A 49 2.27 -21.75 -22.17
CA VAL A 49 3.00 -21.72 -23.46
C VAL A 49 4.47 -21.32 -23.26
N SER A 50 4.73 -20.31 -22.44
CA SER A 50 6.10 -19.88 -22.14
C SER A 50 6.93 -20.99 -21.47
N ILE A 51 6.36 -21.71 -20.50
CA ILE A 51 7.03 -22.82 -19.80
C ILE A 51 7.31 -23.98 -20.77
N GLN A 52 6.35 -24.31 -21.64
CA GLN A 52 6.52 -25.37 -22.64
C GLN A 52 7.60 -25.04 -23.66
N ASN A 53 7.59 -23.82 -24.21
CA ASN A 53 8.60 -23.37 -25.16
C ASN A 53 10.02 -23.41 -24.55
N ALA A 54 10.16 -22.91 -23.31
CA ALA A 54 11.44 -22.94 -22.62
C ALA A 54 11.93 -24.39 -22.38
N PHE A 55 11.01 -25.32 -22.09
CA PHE A 55 11.35 -26.73 -21.94
C PHE A 55 11.79 -27.36 -23.30
N GLU A 56 11.09 -27.06 -24.38
CA GLU A 56 11.43 -27.57 -25.71
C GLU A 56 12.82 -27.08 -26.17
N GLU A 57 13.09 -25.77 -25.98
CA GLU A 57 14.41 -25.20 -26.28
C GLU A 57 15.53 -25.83 -25.42
N LEU A 58 15.30 -26.07 -24.14
CA LEU A 58 16.26 -26.74 -23.29
C LEU A 58 16.49 -28.19 -23.71
N LYS A 59 15.44 -28.89 -24.12
CA LYS A 59 15.49 -30.30 -24.50
C LYS A 59 16.29 -30.51 -25.80
N GLU A 60 16.28 -29.51 -26.71
CA GLU A 60 17.13 -29.55 -27.92
C GLU A 60 18.62 -29.48 -27.59
N GLN A 61 18.97 -28.71 -26.53
CA GLN A 61 20.36 -28.55 -26.09
C GLN A 61 20.79 -29.65 -25.10
N GLU A 62 19.89 -30.07 -24.25
CA GLU A 62 20.09 -31.06 -23.20
C GLU A 62 18.98 -32.12 -23.25
N PRO A 63 19.19 -33.24 -24.02
CA PRO A 63 18.15 -34.26 -24.22
C PRO A 63 17.59 -34.94 -22.98
N ASN A 64 18.31 -34.86 -21.83
CA ASN A 64 17.89 -35.39 -20.53
C ASN A 64 17.07 -34.40 -19.67
N SER A 65 16.79 -33.21 -20.19
CA SER A 65 15.97 -32.20 -19.47
C SER A 65 14.57 -32.73 -19.16
N LYS A 66 14.05 -32.31 -18.04
CA LYS A 66 12.73 -32.72 -17.55
C LYS A 66 11.73 -31.54 -17.66
N PRO A 67 10.41 -31.80 -17.68
CA PRO A 67 9.40 -30.74 -17.81
C PRO A 67 9.56 -29.58 -16.82
N GLU A 68 9.96 -29.87 -15.58
CA GLU A 68 10.22 -28.86 -14.54
C GLU A 68 11.38 -27.90 -14.89
N ASP A 69 12.27 -28.27 -15.81
CA ASP A 69 13.39 -27.43 -16.24
C ASP A 69 12.94 -26.26 -17.11
N GLY A 70 11.78 -26.36 -17.77
CA GLY A 70 11.14 -25.25 -18.46
C GLY A 70 10.67 -24.11 -17.52
N LEU A 71 10.60 -24.36 -16.22
CA LEU A 71 10.34 -23.33 -15.23
C LEU A 71 11.65 -22.60 -14.89
N LEU A 72 11.90 -21.45 -15.53
CA LEU A 72 13.14 -20.68 -15.36
C LEU A 72 13.28 -20.07 -13.95
N GLU A 73 12.18 -19.61 -13.37
CA GLU A 73 12.17 -19.08 -12.01
C GLU A 73 11.47 -20.04 -11.05
N PRO A 74 12.14 -20.56 -10.00
CA PRO A 74 11.52 -21.42 -9.01
C PRO A 74 10.39 -20.69 -8.24
N ILE A 75 9.43 -21.46 -7.75
CA ILE A 75 8.44 -20.94 -6.79
C ILE A 75 9.03 -20.87 -5.39
N ILE A 76 8.37 -20.17 -4.47
CA ILE A 76 8.75 -20.11 -3.06
C ILE A 76 7.72 -20.89 -2.26
N ILE A 77 8.18 -21.81 -1.41
CA ILE A 77 7.33 -22.64 -0.56
C ILE A 77 7.78 -22.57 0.90
N SER A 78 6.87 -22.85 1.81
CA SER A 78 7.16 -23.01 3.24
C SER A 78 6.60 -24.33 3.74
N PRO A 79 7.38 -25.13 4.52
CA PRO A 79 6.89 -26.36 5.08
C PRO A 79 5.77 -26.10 6.09
N LYS A 80 4.76 -26.98 6.10
CA LYS A 80 3.78 -27.04 7.19
C LYS A 80 4.33 -27.83 8.38
N ASP A 81 3.60 -27.81 9.49
CA ASP A 81 4.00 -28.48 10.72
C ASP A 81 4.15 -30.03 10.59
N ASP A 82 3.52 -30.60 9.56
CA ASP A 82 3.65 -32.03 9.26
C ASP A 82 5.00 -32.42 8.63
N GLY A 83 5.80 -31.44 8.21
CA GLY A 83 7.09 -31.61 7.56
C GLY A 83 7.06 -32.27 6.18
N VAL A 84 5.88 -32.62 5.66
CA VAL A 84 5.68 -33.36 4.40
C VAL A 84 4.95 -32.48 3.36
N THR A 85 4.04 -31.61 3.81
CA THR A 85 3.28 -30.72 2.95
C THR A 85 3.80 -29.28 3.03
N PHE A 86 3.58 -28.53 1.97
CA PHE A 86 4.11 -27.18 1.81
C PHE A 86 2.99 -26.19 1.47
N VAL A 87 3.20 -24.92 1.81
CA VAL A 87 2.38 -23.79 1.37
C VAL A 87 3.15 -23.02 0.33
N CYS A 88 2.53 -22.71 -0.81
CA CYS A 88 3.09 -21.80 -1.79
C CYS A 88 3.07 -20.37 -1.23
N VAL A 89 4.24 -19.77 -1.10
CA VAL A 89 4.42 -18.41 -0.57
C VAL A 89 4.51 -17.39 -1.70
N GLY A 90 5.18 -17.77 -2.79
CA GLY A 90 5.32 -16.94 -3.99
C GLY A 90 5.32 -17.79 -5.26
N GLY A 91 4.84 -17.21 -6.37
CA GLY A 91 4.76 -17.91 -7.66
C GLY A 91 3.48 -18.73 -7.84
N HIS A 92 2.36 -18.34 -7.26
CA HIS A 92 1.06 -19.03 -7.37
C HIS A 92 0.62 -19.29 -8.81
N ARG A 93 0.83 -18.33 -9.72
CA ARG A 93 0.52 -18.52 -11.16
C ARG A 93 1.38 -19.60 -11.77
N ARG A 94 2.68 -19.67 -11.42
CA ARG A 94 3.62 -20.69 -11.88
C ARG A 94 3.21 -22.07 -11.37
N LEU A 95 2.85 -22.19 -10.10
CA LEU A 95 2.32 -23.43 -9.52
C LEU A 95 1.06 -23.90 -10.27
N LYS A 96 0.11 -22.98 -10.52
CA LYS A 96 -1.12 -23.29 -11.26
C LYS A 96 -0.80 -23.76 -12.69
N ALA A 97 0.04 -23.02 -13.40
CA ALA A 97 0.44 -23.36 -14.77
C ALA A 97 1.08 -24.76 -14.85
N CYS A 98 2.03 -25.08 -13.96
CA CYS A 98 2.67 -26.39 -13.92
C CYS A 98 1.67 -27.52 -13.54
N LYS A 99 0.71 -27.27 -12.64
CA LYS A 99 -0.36 -28.23 -12.33
C LYS A 99 -1.26 -28.50 -13.54
N GLU A 100 -1.66 -27.45 -14.29
CA GLU A 100 -2.48 -27.58 -15.49
C GLU A 100 -1.72 -28.25 -16.66
N LEU A 101 -0.39 -28.12 -16.71
CA LEU A 101 0.48 -28.83 -17.66
C LEU A 101 0.71 -30.30 -17.26
N GLY A 102 0.24 -30.75 -16.10
CA GLY A 102 0.39 -32.12 -15.64
C GLY A 102 1.80 -32.45 -15.14
N HIS A 103 2.60 -31.46 -14.72
CA HIS A 103 3.92 -31.73 -14.15
C HIS A 103 3.76 -32.51 -12.83
N GLY A 104 4.57 -33.56 -12.64
CA GLY A 104 4.62 -34.30 -11.37
C GLY A 104 5.47 -33.62 -10.31
N THR A 105 6.42 -32.79 -10.75
CA THR A 105 7.40 -32.11 -9.92
C THR A 105 7.54 -30.65 -10.31
N ILE A 106 8.08 -29.83 -9.41
CA ILE A 106 8.29 -28.40 -9.63
C ILE A 106 9.55 -27.91 -8.89
N LYS A 107 10.29 -26.99 -9.52
CA LYS A 107 11.41 -26.30 -8.88
C LYS A 107 10.91 -25.29 -7.86
N ALA A 108 11.41 -25.38 -6.63
CA ALA A 108 11.04 -24.47 -5.56
C ALA A 108 12.22 -24.18 -4.62
N ASN A 109 12.20 -22.98 -4.05
CA ASN A 109 13.01 -22.57 -2.93
C ASN A 109 12.19 -22.73 -1.65
N CYS A 110 12.67 -23.53 -0.71
CA CYS A 110 11.96 -23.83 0.53
C CYS A 110 12.50 -22.94 1.65
N ILE A 111 11.62 -22.17 2.27
CA ILE A 111 11.92 -21.29 3.41
C ILE A 111 10.95 -21.60 4.55
N LYS A 112 11.47 -21.70 5.76
CA LYS A 112 10.62 -21.94 6.93
C LYS A 112 10.06 -20.62 7.43
N LEU A 113 8.75 -20.43 7.35
CA LEU A 113 8.04 -19.25 7.81
C LEU A 113 7.03 -19.62 8.89
N ASN A 114 6.92 -18.75 9.90
CA ASN A 114 5.79 -18.82 10.83
C ASN A 114 4.54 -18.16 10.21
N GLU A 115 3.39 -18.34 10.86
CA GLU A 115 2.09 -17.85 10.35
C GLU A 115 2.09 -16.33 10.13
N SER A 116 2.71 -15.57 11.03
CA SER A 116 2.82 -14.09 10.91
C SER A 116 3.66 -13.68 9.70
N GLN A 117 4.75 -14.41 9.43
CA GLN A 117 5.59 -14.17 8.26
C GLN A 117 4.86 -14.56 6.96
N LEU A 118 4.13 -15.69 6.95
CA LEU A 118 3.29 -16.10 5.80
C LEU A 118 2.24 -15.03 5.46
N LEU A 119 1.59 -14.48 6.48
CA LEU A 119 0.63 -13.40 6.31
C LEU A 119 1.30 -12.12 5.77
N SER A 120 2.48 -11.76 6.31
CA SER A 120 3.27 -10.61 5.83
C SER A 120 3.59 -10.72 4.34
N PHE A 121 4.06 -11.90 3.91
CA PHE A 121 4.36 -12.18 2.51
C PHE A 121 3.14 -12.00 1.61
N SER A 122 2.03 -12.61 2.00
CA SER A 122 0.78 -12.49 1.25
C SER A 122 0.32 -11.04 1.09
N ILE A 123 0.43 -10.25 2.15
CA ILE A 123 0.09 -8.82 2.12
C ILE A 123 1.01 -8.04 1.18
N VAL A 124 2.32 -8.24 1.29
CA VAL A 124 3.31 -7.54 0.47
C VAL A 124 3.15 -7.91 -1.00
N GLU A 125 3.03 -9.21 -1.31
CA GLU A 125 2.80 -9.67 -2.69
C GLU A 125 1.53 -9.05 -3.29
N ASN A 126 0.43 -9.07 -2.55
CA ASN A 126 -0.81 -8.47 -3.00
C ASN A 126 -0.68 -6.94 -3.23
N LEU A 127 0.06 -6.24 -2.38
CA LEU A 127 0.29 -4.79 -2.52
C LEU A 127 1.27 -4.42 -3.65
N GLN A 128 2.13 -5.34 -4.07
CA GLN A 128 3.06 -5.14 -5.19
C GLN A 128 2.43 -5.47 -6.55
N ARG A 129 1.16 -5.86 -6.62
CA ARG A 129 0.49 -6.15 -7.90
C ARG A 129 0.41 -4.91 -8.79
N VAL A 130 0.75 -5.10 -10.06
CA VAL A 130 0.88 -4.01 -11.06
C VAL A 130 -0.45 -3.29 -11.35
N ASN A 131 -1.60 -3.91 -11.07
CA ASN A 131 -2.91 -3.44 -11.51
C ASN A 131 -3.83 -2.93 -10.37
N LEU A 132 -3.28 -2.65 -9.20
CA LEU A 132 -4.08 -2.04 -8.13
C LEU A 132 -4.37 -0.56 -8.44
N THR A 133 -5.63 -0.16 -8.30
CA THR A 133 -5.99 1.26 -8.30
C THR A 133 -5.45 1.95 -7.05
N SER A 134 -5.43 3.29 -7.05
CA SER A 134 -5.02 4.06 -5.88
C SER A 134 -5.89 3.78 -4.64
N LEU A 135 -7.20 3.58 -4.85
CA LEU A 135 -8.12 3.22 -3.77
C LEU A 135 -7.86 1.80 -3.26
N GLU A 136 -7.72 0.81 -4.15
CA GLU A 136 -7.39 -0.57 -3.76
C GLU A 136 -6.08 -0.63 -2.98
N THR A 137 -5.06 0.11 -3.43
CA THR A 137 -3.78 0.24 -2.71
C THR A 137 -3.98 0.84 -1.33
N ALA A 138 -4.77 1.91 -1.20
CA ALA A 138 -5.05 2.55 0.08
C ALA A 138 -5.79 1.61 1.05
N ILE A 139 -6.78 0.88 0.56
CA ILE A 139 -7.52 -0.12 1.35
C ILE A 139 -6.60 -1.26 1.80
N ALA A 140 -5.76 -1.78 0.89
CA ALA A 140 -4.84 -2.87 1.21
C ALA A 140 -3.77 -2.46 2.22
N VAL A 141 -3.22 -1.24 2.10
CA VAL A 141 -2.28 -0.66 3.09
C VAL A 141 -2.94 -0.53 4.46
N ASN A 142 -4.17 -0.01 4.53
CA ASN A 142 -4.86 0.13 5.81
C ASN A 142 -5.13 -1.23 6.45
N ARG A 143 -5.63 -2.21 5.67
CA ARG A 143 -5.84 -3.58 6.15
C ARG A 143 -4.54 -4.22 6.65
N ALA A 144 -3.41 -3.99 5.95
CA ALA A 144 -2.11 -4.47 6.37
C ALA A 144 -1.73 -3.96 7.78
N LEU A 145 -1.97 -2.68 8.06
CA LEU A 145 -1.73 -2.09 9.37
C LEU A 145 -2.66 -2.65 10.45
N ASP A 146 -3.93 -2.92 10.11
CA ASP A 146 -4.93 -3.47 11.04
C ASP A 146 -4.58 -4.90 11.49
N THR A 147 -3.86 -5.67 10.67
CA THR A 147 -3.40 -7.03 11.04
C THR A 147 -2.41 -7.03 12.20
N LYS A 148 -1.77 -5.89 12.50
CA LYS A 148 -0.69 -5.74 13.49
C LYS A 148 0.55 -6.62 13.25
N VAL A 149 0.64 -7.26 12.09
CA VAL A 149 1.81 -8.02 11.66
C VAL A 149 3.00 -7.09 11.47
N PHE A 150 2.75 -5.88 10.97
CA PHE A 150 3.76 -4.84 10.86
C PHE A 150 3.75 -3.96 12.12
N LYS A 151 4.89 -3.84 12.79
CA LYS A 151 5.05 -3.10 14.06
C LYS A 151 4.75 -1.60 13.93
N SER A 152 4.88 -1.03 12.73
CA SER A 152 4.69 0.41 12.45
C SER A 152 4.46 0.68 10.97
N GLU A 153 4.00 1.89 10.64
CA GLU A 153 3.90 2.38 9.25
C GLU A 153 5.28 2.37 8.55
N THR A 154 6.34 2.70 9.27
CA THR A 154 7.71 2.65 8.74
C THR A 154 8.13 1.22 8.40
N HIS A 155 7.74 0.25 9.23
CA HIS A 155 8.03 -1.16 8.98
C HIS A 155 7.29 -1.68 7.74
N LEU A 156 5.99 -1.36 7.59
CA LEU A 156 5.24 -1.69 6.37
C LEU A 156 5.82 -0.99 5.13
N ALA A 157 6.19 0.29 5.24
CA ALA A 157 6.80 1.03 4.13
C ALA A 157 8.07 0.35 3.64
N LYS A 158 8.95 -0.06 4.55
CA LYS A 158 10.19 -0.78 4.26
C LYS A 158 9.92 -2.10 3.56
N ALA A 159 8.98 -2.91 4.07
CA ALA A 159 8.58 -4.19 3.47
C ALA A 159 8.01 -4.04 2.05
N LEU A 160 7.48 -2.88 1.70
CA LEU A 160 6.94 -2.57 0.37
C LEU A 160 7.96 -1.91 -0.57
N GLY A 161 9.19 -1.63 -0.11
CA GLY A 161 10.15 -0.80 -0.85
C GLY A 161 9.63 0.63 -1.07
N LYS A 162 8.83 1.16 -0.13
CA LYS A 162 8.20 2.49 -0.20
C LYS A 162 8.63 3.37 0.96
N THR A 163 8.32 4.66 0.87
CA THR A 163 8.58 5.60 1.97
C THR A 163 7.42 5.62 2.97
N PRO A 164 7.65 5.99 4.26
CA PRO A 164 6.56 6.22 5.22
C PRO A 164 5.54 7.26 4.74
N ALA A 165 5.99 8.26 3.95
CA ALA A 165 5.10 9.24 3.33
C ALA A 165 4.10 8.60 2.36
N PHE A 166 4.46 7.52 1.66
CA PHE A 166 3.54 6.76 0.82
C PHE A 166 2.41 6.13 1.66
N ILE A 167 2.74 5.50 2.78
CA ILE A 167 1.74 4.91 3.69
C ILE A 167 0.78 5.98 4.22
N SER A 168 1.33 7.12 4.65
CA SER A 168 0.52 8.26 5.11
C SER A 168 -0.43 8.78 4.02
N LYS A 169 0.03 8.88 2.76
CA LYS A 169 -0.81 9.24 1.61
C LYS A 169 -1.95 8.26 1.39
N CYS A 170 -1.68 6.96 1.40
CA CYS A 170 -2.71 5.92 1.30
C CYS A 170 -3.78 6.07 2.38
N LYS A 171 -3.37 6.25 3.64
CA LYS A 171 -4.32 6.48 4.76
C LYS A 171 -5.15 7.75 4.59
N SER A 172 -4.56 8.81 4.01
CA SER A 172 -5.27 10.07 3.79
C SER A 172 -6.38 9.95 2.76
N VAL A 173 -6.19 9.14 1.71
CA VAL A 173 -7.20 8.89 0.65
C VAL A 173 -8.48 8.28 1.23
N LEU A 174 -8.37 7.42 2.23
CA LEU A 174 -9.54 6.81 2.88
C LEU A 174 -10.40 7.79 3.70
N LYS A 175 -9.95 9.05 3.85
CA LYS A 175 -10.69 10.14 4.49
C LYS A 175 -11.43 11.03 3.49
N LEU A 176 -11.43 10.69 2.21
CA LEU A 176 -12.25 11.37 1.21
C LEU A 176 -13.74 11.14 1.47
N PRO A 177 -14.62 12.06 1.02
CA PRO A 177 -16.06 11.86 1.06
C PRO A 177 -16.48 10.50 0.50
N LYS A 178 -17.53 9.94 1.11
CA LYS A 178 -18.01 8.59 0.80
C LYS A 178 -18.41 8.45 -0.67
N GLU A 179 -18.99 9.48 -1.22
CA GLU A 179 -19.42 9.57 -2.63
C GLU A 179 -18.22 9.40 -3.59
N ILE A 180 -17.09 10.02 -3.29
CA ILE A 180 -15.85 9.87 -4.08
C ILE A 180 -15.32 8.45 -3.95
N LEU A 181 -15.32 7.88 -2.74
CA LEU A 181 -14.81 6.52 -2.52
C LEU A 181 -15.66 5.46 -3.21
N GLU A 182 -16.99 5.61 -3.21
CA GLU A 182 -17.93 4.72 -3.91
C GLU A 182 -17.73 4.81 -5.41
N ASP A 183 -17.65 6.00 -5.98
CA ASP A 183 -17.38 6.19 -7.40
C ASP A 183 -16.03 5.60 -7.85
N LEU A 184 -14.95 5.82 -7.08
CA LEU A 184 -13.65 5.21 -7.35
C LEU A 184 -13.66 3.68 -7.28
N HIS A 185 -14.53 3.11 -6.45
CA HIS A 185 -14.70 1.66 -6.33
C HIS A 185 -15.43 1.08 -7.55
N ASP A 186 -16.48 1.75 -8.02
CA ASP A 186 -17.36 1.27 -9.10
C ASP A 186 -16.73 1.49 -10.48
N ASP A 187 -16.18 2.67 -10.73
CA ASP A 187 -15.63 3.09 -12.02
C ASP A 187 -14.22 2.51 -12.30
N LYS A 188 -13.54 1.96 -11.28
CA LYS A 188 -12.12 1.54 -11.37
C LYS A 188 -11.24 2.59 -12.03
N SER A 189 -11.59 3.86 -11.86
CA SER A 189 -10.87 4.97 -12.48
C SER A 189 -9.41 4.95 -12.05
N LYS A 190 -8.51 5.14 -13.00
CA LYS A 190 -7.06 5.17 -12.76
C LYS A 190 -6.59 6.55 -12.27
N ILE A 191 -7.37 7.19 -11.38
CA ILE A 191 -6.95 8.45 -10.77
C ILE A 191 -5.73 8.19 -9.88
N GLY A 192 -4.66 8.94 -10.13
CA GLY A 192 -3.40 8.77 -9.41
C GLY A 192 -3.49 9.14 -7.93
N LEU A 193 -2.73 8.46 -7.09
CA LEU A 193 -2.70 8.66 -5.64
C LEU A 193 -2.47 10.13 -5.25
N GLU A 194 -1.57 10.84 -5.94
CA GLU A 194 -1.24 12.25 -5.65
C GLU A 194 -2.45 13.18 -5.84
N ILE A 195 -3.30 12.90 -6.81
CA ILE A 195 -4.50 13.71 -7.08
C ILE A 195 -5.51 13.52 -5.95
N LEU A 196 -5.73 12.28 -5.53
CA LEU A 196 -6.62 11.95 -4.42
C LEU A 196 -6.14 12.59 -3.10
N VAL A 197 -4.82 12.59 -2.88
CA VAL A 197 -4.20 13.26 -1.72
C VAL A 197 -4.38 14.78 -1.80
N ASP A 198 -4.25 15.38 -2.98
CA ASP A 198 -4.46 16.82 -3.14
C ASP A 198 -5.95 17.17 -2.92
N LEU A 199 -6.89 16.38 -3.45
CA LEU A 199 -8.33 16.53 -3.17
C LEU A 199 -8.64 16.45 -1.67
N GLN A 200 -8.05 15.47 -0.98
CA GLN A 200 -8.26 15.31 0.47
C GLN A 200 -7.83 16.54 1.28
N ARG A 201 -6.84 17.32 0.79
CA ARG A 201 -6.35 18.54 1.44
C ARG A 201 -7.29 19.75 1.30
N VAL A 202 -8.25 19.71 0.39
CA VAL A 202 -9.31 20.72 0.30
C VAL A 202 -10.17 20.61 1.56
N LYS A 203 -10.51 21.72 2.21
CA LYS A 203 -11.20 21.68 3.52
C LYS A 203 -12.69 21.38 3.40
N ASP A 204 -13.33 21.90 2.39
CA ASP A 204 -14.76 21.82 2.14
C ASP A 204 -15.11 20.58 1.33
N ASP A 205 -16.03 19.74 1.83
CA ASP A 205 -16.38 18.47 1.18
C ASP A 205 -17.21 18.65 -0.09
N GLU A 206 -18.07 19.69 -0.17
CA GLU A 206 -18.81 20.00 -1.40
C GLU A 206 -17.84 20.45 -2.50
N LYS A 207 -16.85 21.25 -2.14
CA LYS A 207 -15.79 21.68 -3.06
C LYS A 207 -14.88 20.53 -3.48
N LYS A 208 -14.63 19.54 -2.61
CA LYS A 208 -13.91 18.32 -3.00
C LYS A 208 -14.67 17.57 -4.10
N LEU A 209 -15.98 17.38 -3.91
CA LEU A 209 -16.84 16.71 -4.88
C LEU A 209 -16.85 17.47 -6.21
N GLU A 210 -17.04 18.78 -6.20
CA GLU A 210 -17.00 19.62 -7.41
C GLU A 210 -15.67 19.47 -8.16
N LEU A 211 -14.54 19.57 -7.46
CA LEU A 211 -13.21 19.44 -8.06
C LEU A 211 -12.95 18.02 -8.59
N TYR A 212 -13.43 17.02 -7.89
CA TYR A 212 -13.34 15.62 -8.30
C TYR A 212 -14.07 15.37 -9.62
N GLU A 213 -15.34 15.84 -9.72
CA GLU A 213 -16.14 15.71 -10.93
C GLU A 213 -15.51 16.44 -12.11
N LYS A 214 -15.09 17.69 -11.92
CA LYS A 214 -14.40 18.48 -12.97
C LYS A 214 -13.10 17.81 -13.44
N TYR A 215 -12.38 17.18 -12.51
CA TYR A 215 -11.17 16.43 -12.87
C TYR A 215 -11.50 15.18 -13.69
N LYS A 216 -12.54 14.41 -13.33
CA LYS A 216 -13.01 13.24 -14.11
C LYS A 216 -13.44 13.63 -15.53
N GLN A 217 -14.11 14.77 -15.68
CA GLN A 217 -14.56 15.28 -16.98
C GLN A 217 -13.41 15.87 -17.82
N GLY A 218 -12.21 15.98 -17.23
CA GLY A 218 -11.03 16.57 -17.91
C GLY A 218 -11.06 18.09 -18.01
N GLU A 219 -11.98 18.76 -17.31
CA GLU A 219 -12.13 20.21 -17.31
C GLU A 219 -11.00 20.92 -16.55
N ILE A 220 -10.45 20.27 -15.54
CA ILE A 220 -9.34 20.77 -14.71
C ILE A 220 -8.19 19.77 -14.62
N LYS A 221 -7.00 20.30 -14.30
CA LYS A 221 -5.80 19.51 -14.06
C LYS A 221 -5.43 19.52 -12.56
N GLN A 222 -4.49 18.66 -12.18
CA GLN A 222 -3.99 18.60 -10.79
C GLN A 222 -3.47 19.96 -10.28
N VAL A 223 -2.91 20.80 -11.17
CA VAL A 223 -2.42 22.14 -10.82
C VAL A 223 -3.55 23.02 -10.29
N ASP A 224 -4.73 22.96 -10.89
CA ASP A 224 -5.89 23.78 -10.50
C ASP A 224 -6.39 23.42 -9.10
N ILE A 225 -6.34 22.11 -8.75
CA ILE A 225 -6.65 21.62 -7.39
C ILE A 225 -5.64 22.20 -6.40
N ARG A 226 -4.34 22.14 -6.70
CA ARG A 226 -3.28 22.68 -5.84
C ARG A 226 -3.38 24.19 -5.66
N ASP A 227 -3.76 24.92 -6.70
CA ASP A 227 -3.93 26.37 -6.62
C ASP A 227 -5.16 26.76 -5.77
N THR A 228 -6.20 25.93 -5.80
CA THR A 228 -7.34 26.07 -4.89
C THR A 228 -6.91 25.92 -3.43
N ILE A 229 -6.11 24.88 -3.12
CA ILE A 229 -5.58 24.64 -1.76
C ILE A 229 -4.72 25.82 -1.29
N LYS A 230 -3.87 26.38 -2.18
CA LYS A 230 -3.04 27.55 -1.85
C LYS A 230 -3.88 28.79 -1.57
N LYS A 231 -4.91 29.04 -2.39
CA LYS A 231 -5.83 30.17 -2.20
C LYS A 231 -6.55 30.06 -0.85
N ASP A 232 -7.03 28.89 -0.49
CA ASP A 232 -7.70 28.65 0.79
C ASP A 232 -6.74 28.84 1.99
N LYS A 233 -5.47 28.40 1.88
CA LYS A 233 -4.45 28.68 2.90
C LYS A 233 -4.16 30.16 3.04
N ASN A 234 -3.92 30.87 1.94
CA ASN A 234 -3.64 32.28 1.95
C ASN A 234 -4.83 33.11 2.50
N LYS A 235 -6.07 32.65 2.23
CA LYS A 235 -7.27 33.25 2.80
C LYS A 235 -7.28 33.12 4.32
N VAL A 236 -6.96 31.92 4.85
CA VAL A 236 -6.90 31.67 6.31
C VAL A 236 -5.79 32.48 6.97
N GLU A 237 -4.60 32.57 6.36
CA GLU A 237 -3.49 33.37 6.91
C GLU A 237 -3.82 34.87 6.92
N LYS A 238 -4.57 35.34 5.93
CA LYS A 238 -4.98 36.78 5.87
C LYS A 238 -5.94 37.17 7.01
N TYR A 239 -6.69 36.21 7.54
CA TYR A 239 -7.62 36.44 8.67
C TYR A 239 -7.00 36.16 10.04
N LYS A 240 -5.75 35.64 10.10
CA LYS A 240 -5.02 35.47 11.36
C LYS A 240 -4.27 36.78 11.70
N GLN A 241 -4.92 37.67 12.41
CA GLN A 241 -4.26 38.86 12.94
C GLN A 241 -3.85 38.58 14.40
N SER A 242 -2.56 38.77 14.69
CA SER A 242 -2.04 38.68 16.06
C SER A 242 -1.75 40.04 16.60
N TYR A 243 -2.32 40.42 17.71
CA TYR A 243 -2.07 41.66 18.41
C TYR A 243 -1.29 41.39 19.69
N ASN A 244 -0.15 42.07 19.87
CA ASN A 244 0.56 42.09 21.15
C ASN A 244 0.21 43.39 21.85
N PHE A 245 -0.24 43.29 23.10
CA PHE A 245 -0.57 44.45 23.90
C PHE A 245 -0.19 44.24 25.37
N GLU A 246 0.12 45.32 26.07
CA GLU A 246 0.27 45.29 27.52
C GLU A 246 -1.07 45.62 28.13
N ALA A 247 -1.51 44.76 29.06
CA ALA A 247 -2.79 44.96 29.72
C ALA A 247 -2.71 46.13 30.71
N THR A 248 -3.37 47.22 30.37
CA THR A 248 -3.62 48.34 31.27
C THR A 248 -5.02 48.26 31.82
N GLY A 249 -5.30 48.94 32.96
CA GLY A 249 -6.62 48.91 33.60
C GLY A 249 -7.75 49.26 32.63
N ALA A 250 -7.59 50.28 31.80
CA ALA A 250 -8.61 50.72 30.83
C ALA A 250 -8.86 49.67 29.72
N LEU A 251 -7.79 49.00 29.23
CA LEU A 251 -7.90 47.97 28.19
C LEU A 251 -8.52 46.65 28.73
N LEU A 252 -8.26 46.36 30.01
CA LEU A 252 -8.89 45.18 30.69
C LEU A 252 -10.42 45.35 30.80
N ASP A 253 -10.92 46.54 31.05
CA ASP A 253 -12.36 46.83 31.14
C ASP A 253 -13.03 46.68 29.74
N GLU A 254 -12.41 47.16 28.69
CA GLU A 254 -12.91 47.01 27.32
C GLU A 254 -12.94 45.51 26.88
N ILE A 255 -11.88 44.74 27.17
CA ILE A 255 -11.80 43.33 26.78
C ILE A 255 -12.77 42.47 27.58
N GLN A 256 -12.97 42.76 28.87
CA GLN A 256 -13.97 42.07 29.70
C GLN A 256 -15.40 42.32 29.21
N GLY A 257 -15.66 43.49 28.62
CA GLY A 257 -16.95 43.79 27.99
C GLY A 257 -17.26 42.91 26.75
N LEU A 258 -16.26 42.30 26.15
CA LEU A 258 -16.41 41.35 25.03
C LEU A 258 -16.71 39.89 25.44
N LYS A 259 -16.99 39.62 26.75
CA LYS A 259 -17.26 38.25 27.27
C LYS A 259 -16.20 37.22 26.95
N LEU A 260 -14.93 37.58 26.94
CA LEU A 260 -13.85 36.64 26.75
C LEU A 260 -13.65 35.77 28.00
N ALA A 261 -13.51 34.47 27.82
CA ALA A 261 -13.55 33.47 28.89
C ALA A 261 -12.20 33.28 29.64
N PHE A 262 -11.37 34.34 29.76
CA PHE A 262 -10.08 34.24 30.46
C PHE A 262 -9.79 35.50 31.29
N GLU A 263 -9.19 35.31 32.47
CA GLU A 263 -8.73 36.38 33.33
C GLU A 263 -7.38 36.94 32.85
N LEU A 264 -7.38 38.20 32.45
CA LEU A 264 -6.15 38.93 32.14
C LEU A 264 -5.60 39.58 33.41
N LYS A 265 -4.29 39.54 33.64
CA LYS A 265 -3.61 40.15 34.77
C LYS A 265 -2.95 41.45 34.33
N GLU A 266 -3.11 42.50 35.11
CA GLU A 266 -2.49 43.79 34.87
C GLU A 266 -0.95 43.72 34.75
N ASN A 267 -0.36 44.57 33.95
CA ASN A 267 1.08 44.64 33.73
C ASN A 267 1.74 43.39 33.14
N ARG A 268 1.01 42.61 32.31
CA ARG A 268 1.55 41.52 31.53
C ARG A 268 1.28 41.70 30.06
N TRP A 269 2.20 41.17 29.24
CA TRP A 269 2.04 41.10 27.80
C TRP A 269 1.20 39.89 27.39
N TYR A 270 0.21 40.10 26.53
CA TYR A 270 -0.67 39.08 25.98
C TYR A 270 -0.63 39.12 24.46
N LYS A 271 -0.73 37.94 23.85
CA LYS A 271 -0.93 37.78 22.43
C LYS A 271 -2.33 37.28 22.18
N ILE A 272 -3.15 38.10 21.51
CA ILE A 272 -4.46 37.67 21.03
C ILE A 272 -4.34 37.32 19.56
N THR A 273 -4.82 36.10 19.20
CA THR A 273 -4.96 35.68 17.81
C THR A 273 -6.44 35.52 17.52
N ILE A 274 -6.95 36.29 16.57
CA ILE A 274 -8.34 36.21 16.13
C ILE A 274 -8.37 35.29 14.91
N GLU A 275 -9.13 34.20 15.00
CA GLU A 275 -9.38 33.27 13.90
C GLU A 275 -10.89 33.29 13.62
N GLU A 276 -11.26 33.47 12.36
CA GLU A 276 -12.63 33.28 11.91
C GLU A 276 -12.92 31.79 11.82
N ALA A 277 -14.00 31.32 12.44
CA ALA A 277 -14.37 29.91 12.51
C ALA A 277 -15.01 29.40 11.19
#